data_ca306ccc9798d77604c6a25e98899939
#
_entry.id   ca306ccc9798d77604c6a25e98899939
#
_cell.length_a   1.000
_cell.length_b   1.000
_cell.length_c   1.000
_cell.angle_alpha   90.00
_cell.angle_beta   90.00
_cell.angle_gamma   90.00
#
_symmetry.space_group_name_H-M   'P 1'
#
loop_
_entity.id
_entity.type
_entity.pdbx_description
1 polymer ?
#
loop_
_entity_poly.entity_id
_entity_poly.type
_entity_poly.pdbx_seq_one_letter_code
_entity_poly.pdbx_strand_id
1 'polypeptide(L)'
;SKGMERADLLNANAEIFVAQGRALNEAASRDCKVLVVGNPCNTNAWIAMKSAPDLKPENFTSMLRLDQNRLMAQTATQAKVSVNDITHAAVWGNHSPAMFPDLDHALIKGRPALELVDRSYYQETMTPIVAKRGSAIIEARGASSAASAASAAIDHIRDWVLGSGDRWVTMGVPSDGSYGIPEGLLFGFPCTTKDGRWEIVQGLELSDFARATIAKSVAELESERAHVAALL
;
A
#
# COMPACT_ATOMS: atom_id res chain seq x y z
N SER A 1 7.61 13.89 12.93
CA SER A 1 8.84 14.29 13.66
C SER A 1 9.08 13.37 14.84
N LYS A 2 10.34 13.20 15.19
CA LYS A 2 10.76 12.35 16.30
C LYS A 2 10.07 12.82 17.59
N GLY A 3 9.23 11.98 18.24
CA GLY A 3 8.59 12.26 19.50
C GLY A 3 7.13 12.73 19.47
N MET A 4 6.52 12.85 18.30
CA MET A 4 5.06 13.09 18.21
C MET A 4 4.30 11.77 18.43
N GLU A 5 3.23 11.82 19.22
CA GLU A 5 2.29 10.71 19.28
C GLU A 5 1.57 10.52 17.93
N ARG A 6 1.08 9.30 17.65
CA ARG A 6 0.41 9.00 16.37
C ARG A 6 -0.80 9.91 16.12
N ALA A 7 -1.56 10.24 17.15
CA ALA A 7 -2.70 11.16 17.06
C ALA A 7 -2.30 12.58 16.65
N ASP A 8 -1.21 13.12 17.22
CA ASP A 8 -0.71 14.46 16.87
C ASP A 8 -0.20 14.51 15.44
N LEU A 9 0.43 13.43 14.98
CA LEU A 9 0.89 13.31 13.59
C LEU A 9 -0.30 13.25 12.63
N LEU A 10 -1.36 12.52 12.97
CA LEU A 10 -2.59 12.45 12.19
C LEU A 10 -3.25 13.83 12.08
N ASN A 11 -3.39 14.56 13.19
CA ASN A 11 -3.99 15.89 13.20
C ASN A 11 -3.20 16.90 12.36
N ALA A 12 -1.87 16.97 12.55
CA ALA A 12 -1.02 17.86 11.80
C ALA A 12 -1.01 17.57 10.29
N ASN A 13 -1.09 16.30 9.89
CA ASN A 13 -1.18 15.92 8.48
C ASN A 13 -2.57 16.17 7.92
N ALA A 14 -3.64 15.98 8.70
CA ALA A 14 -5.01 16.17 8.24
C ALA A 14 -5.23 17.57 7.67
N GLU A 15 -4.81 18.61 8.36
CA GLU A 15 -4.93 20.00 7.88
C GLU A 15 -4.23 20.21 6.52
N ILE A 16 -3.01 19.64 6.36
CA ILE A 16 -2.25 19.72 5.11
C ILE A 16 -3.02 19.04 3.97
N PHE A 17 -3.50 17.81 4.19
CA PHE A 17 -4.15 17.04 3.13
C PHE A 17 -5.58 17.50 2.85
N VAL A 18 -6.28 18.14 3.80
CA VAL A 18 -7.53 18.87 3.55
C VAL A 18 -7.26 20.03 2.59
N ALA A 19 -6.25 20.87 2.86
CA ALA A 19 -5.91 21.99 2.01
C ALA A 19 -5.50 21.54 0.59
N GLN A 20 -4.68 20.48 0.49
CA GLN A 20 -4.26 19.91 -0.79
C GLN A 20 -5.44 19.30 -1.55
N GLY A 21 -6.33 18.58 -0.87
CA GLY A 21 -7.54 18.00 -1.49
C GLY A 21 -8.45 19.09 -2.06
N ARG A 22 -8.69 20.15 -1.32
CA ARG A 22 -9.49 21.32 -1.79
C ARG A 22 -8.85 21.98 -3.00
N ALA A 23 -7.52 22.21 -2.98
CA ALA A 23 -6.81 22.79 -4.12
C ALA A 23 -6.87 21.90 -5.37
N LEU A 24 -6.76 20.57 -5.20
CA LEU A 24 -6.96 19.61 -6.28
C LEU A 24 -8.39 19.66 -6.82
N ASN A 25 -9.39 19.76 -5.94
CA ASN A 25 -10.79 19.86 -6.34
C ASN A 25 -11.08 21.10 -7.21
N GLU A 26 -10.48 22.22 -6.85
CA GLU A 26 -10.67 23.50 -7.53
C GLU A 26 -9.92 23.60 -8.86
N ALA A 27 -8.67 23.12 -8.91
CA ALA A 27 -7.75 23.43 -10.00
C ALA A 27 -7.29 22.24 -10.84
N ALA A 28 -7.41 20.99 -10.35
CA ALA A 28 -6.91 19.84 -11.08
C ALA A 28 -7.84 19.39 -12.20
N SER A 29 -7.26 18.78 -13.25
CA SER A 29 -8.02 18.07 -14.27
C SER A 29 -8.84 16.94 -13.64
N ARG A 30 -10.05 16.69 -14.14
CA ARG A 30 -10.97 15.65 -13.59
C ARG A 30 -10.44 14.22 -13.78
N ASP A 31 -9.46 14.04 -14.63
CA ASP A 31 -8.75 12.78 -14.88
C ASP A 31 -7.34 12.72 -14.23
N CYS A 32 -7.02 13.70 -13.37
CA CYS A 32 -5.73 13.73 -12.67
C CYS A 32 -5.53 12.45 -11.85
N LYS A 33 -4.29 12.02 -11.71
CA LYS A 33 -3.90 10.89 -10.87
C LYS A 33 -3.15 11.40 -9.65
N VAL A 34 -3.64 11.04 -8.47
CA VAL A 34 -3.08 11.48 -7.20
C VAL A 34 -2.46 10.30 -6.48
N LEU A 35 -1.15 10.34 -6.28
CA LEU A 35 -0.42 9.37 -5.47
C LEU A 35 0.05 10.04 -4.17
N VAL A 36 -0.47 9.59 -3.04
CA VAL A 36 -0.06 10.06 -1.72
C VAL A 36 1.05 9.18 -1.18
N VAL A 37 2.17 9.82 -0.81
CA VAL A 37 3.39 9.17 -0.31
C VAL A 37 3.68 9.52 1.15
N GLY A 38 3.25 10.72 1.59
CA GLY A 38 3.46 11.20 2.97
C GLY A 38 2.69 10.37 3.99
N ASN A 39 3.39 9.94 5.05
CA ASN A 39 2.81 9.08 6.10
C ASN A 39 1.98 9.86 7.13
N PRO A 40 0.86 9.23 7.60
CA PRO A 40 0.30 7.92 7.22
C PRO A 40 -0.42 7.97 5.86
N CYS A 41 0.18 7.35 4.83
CA CYS A 41 -0.20 7.64 3.44
C CYS A 41 -1.61 7.17 3.08
N ASN A 42 -2.11 6.04 3.64
CA ASN A 42 -3.47 5.59 3.38
C ASN A 42 -4.49 6.59 3.93
N THR A 43 -4.33 7.00 5.17
CA THR A 43 -5.22 7.97 5.82
C THR A 43 -5.13 9.35 5.18
N ASN A 44 -3.93 9.80 4.84
CA ASN A 44 -3.72 11.07 4.14
C ASN A 44 -4.37 11.07 2.75
N ALA A 45 -4.30 9.95 2.01
CA ALA A 45 -4.98 9.81 0.73
C ALA A 45 -6.51 9.83 0.89
N TRP A 46 -7.04 9.20 1.94
CA TRP A 46 -8.46 9.26 2.26
C TRP A 46 -8.92 10.69 2.59
N ILE A 47 -8.15 11.45 3.37
CA ILE A 47 -8.44 12.86 3.69
C ILE A 47 -8.47 13.70 2.41
N ALA A 48 -7.43 13.60 1.56
CA ALA A 48 -7.37 14.33 0.30
C ALA A 48 -8.55 14.01 -0.61
N MET A 49 -8.90 12.72 -0.73
CA MET A 49 -10.04 12.24 -1.50
C MET A 49 -11.36 12.83 -0.99
N LYS A 50 -11.59 12.79 0.33
CA LYS A 50 -12.81 13.35 0.94
C LYS A 50 -12.90 14.87 0.81
N SER A 51 -11.77 15.55 0.73
CA SER A 51 -11.67 17.00 0.55
C SER A 51 -11.79 17.45 -0.91
N ALA A 52 -11.90 16.50 -1.86
CA ALA A 52 -12.04 16.76 -3.29
C ALA A 52 -13.29 16.08 -3.87
N PRO A 53 -14.52 16.49 -3.48
CA PRO A 53 -15.76 15.78 -3.82
C PRO A 53 -16.09 15.74 -5.32
N ASP A 54 -15.55 16.65 -6.12
CA ASP A 54 -15.77 16.68 -7.58
C ASP A 54 -14.78 15.81 -8.37
N LEU A 55 -13.74 15.27 -7.71
CA LEU A 55 -12.85 14.28 -8.28
C LEU A 55 -13.35 12.86 -7.97
N LYS A 56 -13.12 11.94 -8.89
CA LYS A 56 -13.51 10.54 -8.67
C LYS A 56 -12.62 9.91 -7.59
N PRO A 57 -13.19 9.07 -6.69
CA PRO A 57 -12.41 8.34 -5.69
C PRO A 57 -11.24 7.55 -6.30
N GLU A 58 -11.43 6.99 -7.51
CA GLU A 58 -10.43 6.20 -8.23
C GLU A 58 -9.20 7.01 -8.67
N ASN A 59 -9.28 8.34 -8.62
CA ASN A 59 -8.14 9.22 -8.90
C ASN A 59 -7.12 9.23 -7.75
N PHE A 60 -7.49 8.77 -6.55
CA PHE A 60 -6.65 8.83 -5.36
C PHE A 60 -6.08 7.46 -5.00
N THR A 61 -4.76 7.40 -4.83
CA THR A 61 -4.05 6.19 -4.40
C THR A 61 -3.01 6.52 -3.34
N SER A 62 -2.63 5.52 -2.54
CA SER A 62 -1.51 5.59 -1.60
C SER A 62 -0.38 4.62 -1.98
N MET A 63 0.86 4.98 -1.62
CA MET A 63 2.05 4.29 -2.09
C MET A 63 2.44 3.12 -1.18
N LEU A 64 2.06 1.90 -1.58
CA LEU A 64 2.53 0.64 -0.99
C LEU A 64 3.50 -0.12 -1.92
N ARG A 65 3.85 0.44 -3.07
CA ARG A 65 4.78 -0.16 -4.03
C ARG A 65 6.17 -0.41 -3.41
N LEU A 66 6.63 0.46 -2.53
CA LEU A 66 7.90 0.26 -1.83
C LEU A 66 7.88 -1.01 -0.97
N ASP A 67 6.75 -1.31 -0.33
CA ASP A 67 6.60 -2.51 0.49
C ASP A 67 6.56 -3.77 -0.38
N GLN A 68 5.87 -3.72 -1.52
CA GLN A 68 5.94 -4.79 -2.53
C GLN A 68 7.37 -5.02 -3.02
N ASN A 69 8.11 -3.96 -3.35
CA ASN A 69 9.50 -4.07 -3.79
C ASN A 69 10.39 -4.71 -2.69
N ARG A 70 10.12 -4.40 -1.42
CA ARG A 70 10.81 -5.01 -0.27
C ARG A 70 10.48 -6.50 -0.12
N LEU A 71 9.21 -6.87 -0.25
CA LEU A 71 8.78 -8.27 -0.25
C LEU A 71 9.47 -9.05 -1.36
N MET A 72 9.43 -8.55 -2.59
CA MET A 72 10.07 -9.19 -3.74
C MET A 72 11.59 -9.34 -3.55
N ALA A 73 12.26 -8.32 -3.00
CA ALA A 73 13.70 -8.38 -2.73
C ALA A 73 14.05 -9.43 -1.65
N GLN A 74 13.26 -9.52 -0.57
CA GLN A 74 13.45 -10.55 0.46
C GLN A 74 13.21 -11.96 -0.11
N THR A 75 12.16 -12.13 -0.89
CA THR A 75 11.83 -13.39 -1.58
C THR A 75 12.95 -13.81 -2.54
N ALA A 76 13.45 -12.89 -3.36
CA ALA A 76 14.55 -13.13 -4.29
C ALA A 76 15.83 -13.58 -3.58
N THR A 77 16.16 -12.92 -2.47
CA THR A 77 17.32 -13.26 -1.63
C THR A 77 17.18 -14.66 -1.05
N GLN A 78 16.02 -14.97 -0.47
CA GLN A 78 15.77 -16.27 0.18
C GLN A 78 15.73 -17.42 -0.83
N ALA A 79 15.07 -17.23 -1.96
CA ALA A 79 14.98 -18.24 -3.02
C ALA A 79 16.20 -18.28 -3.94
N LYS A 80 17.15 -17.35 -3.81
CA LYS A 80 18.36 -17.22 -4.66
C LYS A 80 18.02 -17.07 -6.15
N VAL A 81 17.04 -16.22 -6.46
CA VAL A 81 16.56 -15.95 -7.81
C VAL A 81 16.63 -14.44 -8.12
N SER A 82 16.38 -14.05 -9.38
CA SER A 82 16.21 -12.65 -9.73
C SER A 82 14.86 -12.14 -9.23
N VAL A 83 14.78 -10.85 -8.85
CA VAL A 83 13.51 -10.17 -8.57
C VAL A 83 12.55 -10.27 -9.76
N ASN A 84 13.09 -10.26 -10.99
CA ASN A 84 12.30 -10.38 -12.22
C ASN A 84 11.66 -11.77 -12.42
N ASP A 85 12.10 -12.78 -11.68
CA ASP A 85 11.51 -14.11 -11.71
C ASP A 85 10.25 -14.22 -10.83
N ILE A 86 9.93 -13.17 -10.03
CA ILE A 86 8.84 -13.15 -9.06
C ILE A 86 7.66 -12.38 -9.63
N THR A 87 6.50 -13.01 -9.60
CA THR A 87 5.21 -12.41 -9.99
C THR A 87 4.15 -12.64 -8.90
N HIS A 88 3.05 -11.91 -8.95
CA HIS A 88 1.90 -12.03 -8.05
C HIS A 88 2.19 -11.82 -6.56
N ALA A 89 3.39 -11.32 -6.20
CA ALA A 89 3.66 -10.85 -4.85
C ALA A 89 2.94 -9.52 -4.60
N ALA A 90 2.25 -9.39 -3.49
CA ALA A 90 1.50 -8.19 -3.14
C ALA A 90 1.61 -7.85 -1.65
N VAL A 91 1.24 -6.64 -1.29
CA VAL A 91 1.13 -6.22 0.11
C VAL A 91 -0.27 -5.67 0.36
N TRP A 92 -0.95 -6.23 1.34
CA TRP A 92 -2.30 -5.82 1.70
C TRP A 92 -2.28 -4.88 2.91
N GLY A 93 -3.24 -3.97 2.97
CA GLY A 93 -3.54 -3.21 4.17
C GLY A 93 -3.00 -1.80 4.21
N ASN A 94 -2.69 -1.37 5.44
CA ASN A 94 -2.11 -0.07 5.74
C ASN A 94 -0.60 -0.08 5.52
N HIS A 95 -0.03 1.03 5.06
CA HIS A 95 1.44 1.22 5.06
C HIS A 95 1.95 1.43 6.50
N SER A 96 1.91 0.37 7.28
CA SER A 96 2.26 0.32 8.71
C SER A 96 2.80 -1.07 9.06
N PRO A 97 3.27 -1.31 10.30
CA PRO A 97 3.62 -2.65 10.75
C PRO A 97 2.48 -3.68 10.72
N ALA A 98 1.22 -3.24 10.54
CA ALA A 98 0.06 -4.12 10.40
C ALA A 98 -0.19 -4.60 8.96
N MET A 99 0.65 -4.21 7.98
CA MET A 99 0.54 -4.70 6.60
C MET A 99 0.69 -6.22 6.51
N PHE A 100 0.06 -6.82 5.52
CA PHE A 100 0.23 -8.23 5.18
C PHE A 100 1.03 -8.36 3.87
N PRO A 101 2.32 -8.70 3.94
CA PRO A 101 3.10 -9.09 2.76
C PRO A 101 2.68 -10.48 2.29
N ASP A 102 2.01 -10.56 1.16
CA ASP A 102 1.41 -11.79 0.62
C ASP A 102 2.41 -12.56 -0.26
N LEU A 103 2.83 -13.70 0.24
CA LEU A 103 3.63 -14.69 -0.49
C LEU A 103 2.80 -15.96 -0.83
N ASP A 104 1.59 -16.11 -0.29
CA ASP A 104 0.73 -17.27 -0.54
C ASP A 104 0.36 -17.37 -2.04
N HIS A 105 0.19 -16.23 -2.71
CA HIS A 105 -0.14 -16.15 -4.14
C HIS A 105 1.06 -15.90 -5.05
N ALA A 106 2.22 -15.58 -4.47
CA ALA A 106 3.40 -15.26 -5.26
C ALA A 106 3.93 -16.46 -6.05
N LEU A 107 4.41 -16.20 -7.25
CA LEU A 107 5.02 -17.19 -8.11
C LEU A 107 6.48 -16.85 -8.36
N ILE A 108 7.34 -17.87 -8.38
CA ILE A 108 8.75 -17.80 -8.79
C ILE A 108 8.92 -18.66 -10.04
N LYS A 109 9.19 -18.02 -11.18
CA LYS A 109 9.25 -18.71 -12.49
C LYS A 109 8.01 -19.58 -12.77
N GLY A 110 6.84 -19.04 -12.41
CA GLY A 110 5.54 -19.70 -12.61
C GLY A 110 5.18 -20.80 -11.60
N ARG A 111 6.02 -21.04 -10.58
CA ARG A 111 5.75 -22.02 -9.51
C ARG A 111 5.41 -21.30 -8.20
N PRO A 112 4.58 -21.87 -7.33
CA PRO A 112 4.29 -21.28 -6.02
C PRO A 112 5.57 -20.93 -5.25
N ALA A 113 5.66 -19.69 -4.76
CA ALA A 113 6.86 -19.21 -4.06
C ALA A 113 7.15 -20.04 -2.80
N LEU A 114 6.14 -20.55 -2.14
CA LEU A 114 6.25 -21.38 -0.94
C LEU A 114 6.75 -22.81 -1.19
N GLU A 115 7.02 -23.19 -2.44
CA GLU A 115 7.80 -24.38 -2.73
C GLU A 115 9.33 -24.15 -2.55
N LEU A 116 9.77 -22.89 -2.63
CA LEU A 116 11.16 -22.48 -2.53
C LEU A 116 11.47 -21.68 -1.26
N VAL A 117 10.46 -21.10 -0.64
CA VAL A 117 10.56 -20.35 0.60
C VAL A 117 9.79 -21.08 1.68
N ASP A 118 10.46 -21.40 2.77
CA ASP A 118 9.84 -22.10 3.91
C ASP A 118 8.71 -21.25 4.51
N ARG A 119 7.55 -21.87 4.78
CA ARG A 119 6.34 -21.19 5.27
C ARG A 119 6.55 -20.60 6.68
N SER A 120 7.24 -21.31 7.56
CA SER A 120 7.51 -20.82 8.92
C SER A 120 8.43 -19.58 8.85
N TYR A 121 9.51 -19.66 8.04
CA TYR A 121 10.38 -18.52 7.79
C TYR A 121 9.61 -17.32 7.21
N TYR A 122 8.73 -17.56 6.24
CA TYR A 122 7.89 -16.49 5.66
C TYR A 122 7.04 -15.80 6.73
N GLN A 123 6.31 -16.56 7.53
CA GLN A 123 5.38 -16.02 8.51
C GLN A 123 6.07 -15.38 9.71
N GLU A 124 7.11 -16.03 10.25
CA GLU A 124 7.72 -15.64 11.53
C GLU A 124 8.91 -14.67 11.36
N THR A 125 9.54 -14.67 10.19
CA THR A 125 10.77 -13.87 9.95
C THR A 125 10.59 -12.85 8.84
N MET A 126 10.22 -13.28 7.64
CA MET A 126 10.16 -12.39 6.46
C MET A 126 9.05 -11.35 6.61
N THR A 127 7.85 -11.74 7.02
CA THR A 127 6.72 -10.82 7.20
C THR A 127 7.06 -9.68 8.17
N PRO A 128 7.60 -9.92 9.38
CA PRO A 128 8.05 -8.84 10.27
C PRO A 128 9.18 -7.98 9.69
N ILE A 129 10.12 -8.58 8.95
CA ILE A 129 11.22 -7.82 8.31
C ILE A 129 10.67 -6.83 7.29
N VAL A 130 9.75 -7.26 6.42
CA VAL A 130 9.13 -6.40 5.40
C VAL A 130 8.31 -5.29 6.07
N ALA A 131 7.45 -5.65 7.02
CA ALA A 131 6.55 -4.72 7.70
C ALA A 131 7.29 -3.65 8.52
N LYS A 132 8.43 -3.99 9.13
CA LYS A 132 9.23 -3.07 9.96
C LYS A 132 10.42 -2.44 9.21
N ARG A 133 10.56 -2.68 7.91
CA ARG A 133 11.74 -2.22 7.16
C ARG A 133 11.92 -0.71 7.20
N GLY A 134 10.82 0.05 7.17
CA GLY A 134 10.86 1.52 7.26
C GLY A 134 11.52 2.00 8.56
N SER A 135 11.12 1.46 9.69
CA SER A 135 11.68 1.78 11.01
C SER A 135 13.17 1.41 11.10
N ALA A 136 13.55 0.23 10.61
CA ALA A 136 14.95 -0.21 10.58
C ALA A 136 15.85 0.74 9.74
N ILE A 137 15.34 1.28 8.63
CA ILE A 137 16.07 2.26 7.82
C ILE A 137 16.23 3.58 8.58
N ILE A 138 15.19 4.07 9.25
CA ILE A 138 15.25 5.29 10.07
C ILE A 138 16.26 5.13 11.20
N GLU A 139 16.27 3.98 11.86
CA GLU A 139 17.23 3.68 12.93
C GLU A 139 18.67 3.67 12.40
N ALA A 140 18.93 3.06 11.26
CA ALA A 140 20.27 2.94 10.68
C ALA A 140 20.80 4.25 10.06
N ARG A 141 19.92 5.10 9.48
CA ARG A 141 20.30 6.31 8.74
C ARG A 141 20.03 7.62 9.48
N GLY A 142 19.19 7.61 10.50
CA GLY A 142 18.63 8.83 11.09
C GLY A 142 17.59 9.55 10.24
N ALA A 143 17.23 8.99 9.06
CA ALA A 143 16.26 9.56 8.13
C ALA A 143 15.48 8.45 7.40
N SER A 144 14.27 8.76 6.95
CA SER A 144 13.43 7.84 6.15
C SER A 144 14.03 7.55 4.77
N SER A 145 13.52 6.51 4.13
CA SER A 145 13.86 6.19 2.73
C SER A 145 13.54 7.38 1.82
N ALA A 146 14.45 7.70 0.90
CA ALA A 146 14.26 8.77 -0.08
C ALA A 146 14.32 8.21 -1.51
N ALA A 147 15.50 7.80 -1.99
CA ALA A 147 15.67 7.32 -3.36
C ALA A 147 14.81 6.08 -3.69
N SER A 148 14.74 5.10 -2.77
CA SER A 148 13.92 3.91 -2.97
C SER A 148 12.42 4.23 -2.94
N ALA A 149 12.00 5.23 -2.14
CA ALA A 149 10.61 5.70 -2.14
C ALA A 149 10.26 6.42 -3.46
N ALA A 150 11.17 7.28 -3.95
CA ALA A 150 11.00 7.96 -5.23
C ALA A 150 10.93 6.96 -6.40
N SER A 151 11.81 5.96 -6.43
CA SER A 151 11.77 4.89 -7.45
C SER A 151 10.45 4.12 -7.39
N ALA A 152 9.98 3.76 -6.20
CA ALA A 152 8.70 3.05 -6.04
C ALA A 152 7.49 3.92 -6.47
N ALA A 153 7.52 5.22 -6.22
CA ALA A 153 6.49 6.16 -6.67
C ALA A 153 6.47 6.27 -8.20
N ILE A 154 7.64 6.33 -8.84
CA ILE A 154 7.76 6.33 -10.30
C ILE A 154 7.21 5.02 -10.88
N ASP A 155 7.58 3.86 -10.32
CA ASP A 155 7.07 2.57 -10.74
C ASP A 155 5.54 2.47 -10.58
N HIS A 156 4.99 2.99 -9.49
CA HIS A 156 3.55 3.01 -9.24
C HIS A 156 2.83 3.81 -10.32
N ILE A 157 3.25 5.04 -10.59
CA ILE A 157 2.64 5.91 -11.61
C ILE A 157 2.86 5.35 -13.02
N ARG A 158 4.04 4.83 -13.32
CA ARG A 158 4.32 4.20 -14.62
C ARG A 158 3.35 3.05 -14.90
N ASP A 159 3.21 2.11 -13.96
CA ASP A 159 2.32 0.98 -14.14
C ASP A 159 0.85 1.43 -14.19
N TRP A 160 0.46 2.44 -13.39
CA TRP A 160 -0.90 2.99 -13.45
C TRP A 160 -1.24 3.59 -14.81
N VAL A 161 -0.31 4.37 -15.41
CA VAL A 161 -0.54 5.08 -16.67
C VAL A 161 -0.38 4.17 -17.88
N LEU A 162 0.68 3.33 -17.89
CA LEU A 162 1.06 2.53 -19.06
C LEU A 162 0.47 1.11 -19.02
N GLY A 163 -0.07 0.70 -17.88
CA GLY A 163 -0.58 -0.64 -17.65
C GLY A 163 0.46 -1.61 -17.08
N SER A 164 -0.01 -2.56 -16.28
CA SER A 164 0.83 -3.60 -15.67
C SER A 164 0.86 -4.92 -16.44
N GLY A 165 0.01 -5.06 -17.47
CA GLY A 165 -0.23 -6.34 -18.12
C GLY A 165 -0.79 -7.36 -17.10
N ASP A 166 -0.24 -8.57 -17.12
CA ASP A 166 -0.64 -9.64 -16.19
C ASP A 166 0.06 -9.53 -14.81
N ARG A 167 0.93 -8.53 -14.61
CA ARG A 167 1.62 -8.33 -13.34
C ARG A 167 0.69 -7.68 -12.32
N TRP A 168 0.71 -8.23 -11.11
CA TRP A 168 0.09 -7.56 -9.97
C TRP A 168 0.99 -6.44 -9.46
N VAL A 169 0.36 -5.31 -9.17
CA VAL A 169 0.99 -4.14 -8.56
C VAL A 169 0.23 -3.82 -7.28
N THR A 170 0.96 -3.59 -6.20
CA THR A 170 0.33 -3.17 -4.97
C THR A 170 -0.01 -1.69 -5.03
N MET A 171 -1.27 -1.38 -4.84
CA MET A 171 -1.79 -0.02 -4.77
C MET A 171 -2.69 0.15 -3.55
N GLY A 172 -2.55 1.25 -2.83
CA GLY A 172 -3.56 1.65 -1.86
C GLY A 172 -4.68 2.36 -2.59
N VAL A 173 -5.85 1.75 -2.63
CA VAL A 173 -7.01 2.24 -3.39
C VAL A 173 -8.27 2.25 -2.53
N PRO A 174 -9.30 3.04 -2.89
CA PRO A 174 -10.61 2.94 -2.23
C PRO A 174 -11.18 1.53 -2.38
N SER A 175 -11.48 0.89 -1.25
CA SER A 175 -12.11 -0.43 -1.25
C SER A 175 -13.50 -0.37 -1.89
N ASP A 176 -13.81 -1.37 -2.70
CA ASP A 176 -15.13 -1.64 -3.30
C ASP A 176 -15.94 -2.67 -2.49
N GLY A 177 -15.48 -3.06 -1.30
CA GLY A 177 -16.07 -4.10 -0.48
C GLY A 177 -15.47 -5.49 -0.72
N SER A 178 -14.58 -5.65 -1.71
CA SER A 178 -13.88 -6.91 -1.99
C SER A 178 -13.19 -7.44 -0.75
N TYR A 179 -13.18 -8.75 -0.60
CA TYR A 179 -12.56 -9.48 0.53
C TYR A 179 -13.14 -9.11 1.90
N GLY A 180 -14.32 -8.47 1.96
CA GLY A 180 -14.94 -8.00 3.19
C GLY A 180 -14.28 -6.76 3.80
N ILE A 181 -13.41 -6.07 3.04
CA ILE A 181 -12.79 -4.81 3.47
C ILE A 181 -13.85 -3.70 3.36
N PRO A 182 -14.07 -2.88 4.42
CA PRO A 182 -15.09 -1.84 4.40
C PRO A 182 -14.98 -0.90 3.20
N GLU A 183 -16.10 -0.67 2.51
CA GLU A 183 -16.17 0.16 1.32
C GLU A 183 -15.66 1.59 1.59
N GLY A 184 -14.92 2.14 0.64
CA GLY A 184 -14.34 3.48 0.71
C GLY A 184 -13.15 3.63 1.66
N LEU A 185 -12.70 2.56 2.31
CA LEU A 185 -11.46 2.55 3.07
C LEU A 185 -10.27 2.53 2.10
N LEU A 186 -9.31 3.45 2.26
CA LEU A 186 -8.06 3.43 1.47
C LEU A 186 -7.18 2.28 1.96
N PHE A 187 -7.16 1.18 1.21
CA PHE A 187 -6.55 -0.07 1.62
C PHE A 187 -5.61 -0.60 0.52
N GLY A 188 -4.49 -1.19 0.91
CA GLY A 188 -3.57 -1.84 -0.01
C GLY A 188 -4.13 -3.14 -0.56
N PHE A 189 -4.19 -3.24 -1.88
CA PHE A 189 -4.64 -4.44 -2.60
C PHE A 189 -3.65 -4.83 -3.69
N PRO A 190 -3.59 -6.12 -4.09
CA PRO A 190 -3.10 -6.48 -5.40
C PRO A 190 -4.03 -5.93 -6.46
N CYS A 191 -3.47 -5.19 -7.41
CA CYS A 191 -4.21 -4.60 -8.52
C CYS A 191 -3.55 -4.99 -9.85
N THR A 192 -4.33 -4.98 -10.91
CA THR A 192 -3.87 -4.86 -12.28
C THR A 192 -4.21 -3.47 -12.81
N THR A 193 -3.48 -3.00 -13.80
CA THR A 193 -3.71 -1.67 -14.38
C THR A 193 -3.75 -1.73 -15.90
N LYS A 194 -4.70 -0.99 -16.50
CA LYS A 194 -4.88 -0.90 -17.93
C LYS A 194 -5.56 0.42 -18.29
N ASP A 195 -5.11 1.05 -19.37
CA ASP A 195 -5.70 2.29 -19.92
C ASP A 195 -5.86 3.41 -18.86
N GLY A 196 -4.85 3.52 -17.96
CA GLY A 196 -4.85 4.51 -16.89
C GLY A 196 -5.82 4.23 -15.75
N ARG A 197 -6.41 3.04 -15.68
CA ARG A 197 -7.30 2.55 -14.62
C ARG A 197 -6.63 1.43 -13.85
N TRP A 198 -7.03 1.25 -12.61
CA TRP A 198 -6.66 0.12 -11.77
C TRP A 198 -7.91 -0.73 -11.45
N GLU A 199 -7.70 -2.00 -11.26
CA GLU A 199 -8.73 -2.95 -10.85
C GLU A 199 -8.15 -3.84 -9.75
N ILE A 200 -8.91 -4.05 -8.66
CA ILE A 200 -8.54 -4.98 -7.60
C ILE A 200 -8.62 -6.40 -8.15
N VAL A 201 -7.56 -7.18 -7.97
CA VAL A 201 -7.56 -8.60 -8.34
C VAL A 201 -8.60 -9.33 -7.51
N GLN A 202 -9.50 -10.06 -8.16
CA GLN A 202 -10.63 -10.72 -7.52
C GLN A 202 -10.40 -12.22 -7.34
N GLY A 203 -11.18 -12.83 -6.43
CA GLY A 203 -11.28 -14.28 -6.30
C GLY A 203 -10.10 -14.97 -5.62
N LEU A 204 -9.23 -14.24 -4.92
CA LEU A 204 -8.10 -14.82 -4.21
C LEU A 204 -8.58 -15.50 -2.92
N GLU A 205 -8.10 -16.72 -2.69
CA GLU A 205 -8.36 -17.43 -1.44
C GLU A 205 -7.36 -17.00 -0.36
N LEU A 206 -7.86 -16.36 0.68
CA LEU A 206 -7.04 -15.91 1.79
C LEU A 206 -6.88 -17.02 2.84
N SER A 207 -5.64 -17.32 3.22
CA SER A 207 -5.35 -18.22 4.35
C SER A 207 -5.81 -17.61 5.69
N ASP A 208 -5.94 -18.43 6.73
CA ASP A 208 -6.28 -17.93 8.06
C ASP A 208 -5.23 -16.91 8.58
N PHE A 209 -3.97 -17.14 8.26
CA PHE A 209 -2.90 -16.19 8.58
C PHE A 209 -3.08 -14.85 7.86
N ALA A 210 -3.42 -14.88 6.57
CA ALA A 210 -3.73 -13.69 5.79
C ALA A 210 -4.93 -12.95 6.37
N ARG A 211 -6.05 -13.65 6.61
CA ARG A 211 -7.28 -13.05 7.18
C ARG A 211 -7.01 -12.38 8.52
N ALA A 212 -6.29 -13.07 9.43
CA ALA A 212 -5.98 -12.54 10.75
C ALA A 212 -5.09 -11.29 10.69
N THR A 213 -4.14 -11.24 9.74
CA THR A 213 -3.24 -10.09 9.57
C THR A 213 -3.96 -8.93 8.89
N ILE A 214 -4.74 -9.19 7.85
CA ILE A 214 -5.57 -8.20 7.15
C ILE A 214 -6.57 -7.56 8.13
N ALA A 215 -7.23 -8.35 8.99
CA ALA A 215 -8.17 -7.82 9.98
C ALA A 215 -7.53 -6.79 10.93
N LYS A 216 -6.27 -6.98 11.34
CA LYS A 216 -5.53 -6.00 12.16
C LYS A 216 -5.32 -4.70 11.39
N SER A 217 -4.98 -4.80 10.12
CA SER A 217 -4.76 -3.64 9.24
C SER A 217 -6.06 -2.86 8.98
N VAL A 218 -7.18 -3.56 8.82
CA VAL A 218 -8.51 -2.95 8.70
C VAL A 218 -8.85 -2.19 9.97
N ALA A 219 -8.74 -2.82 11.15
CA ALA A 219 -9.05 -2.18 12.43
C ALA A 219 -8.19 -0.93 12.69
N GLU A 220 -6.90 -0.97 12.31
CA GLU A 220 -6.02 0.20 12.39
C GLU A 220 -6.52 1.35 11.51
N LEU A 221 -6.83 1.08 10.24
CA LEU A 221 -7.32 2.10 9.30
C LEU A 221 -8.70 2.64 9.67
N GLU A 222 -9.60 1.81 10.20
CA GLU A 222 -10.90 2.26 10.70
C GLU A 222 -10.73 3.20 11.90
N SER A 223 -9.82 2.89 12.81
CA SER A 223 -9.48 3.75 13.94
C SER A 223 -8.88 5.09 13.48
N GLU A 224 -7.95 5.06 12.52
CA GLU A 224 -7.37 6.28 11.95
C GLU A 224 -8.42 7.13 11.25
N ARG A 225 -9.29 6.50 10.44
CA ARG A 225 -10.40 7.16 9.74
C ARG A 225 -11.37 7.82 10.73
N ALA A 226 -11.75 7.11 11.79
CA ALA A 226 -12.66 7.64 12.80
C ALA A 226 -12.04 8.86 13.52
N HIS A 227 -10.73 8.83 13.80
CA HIS A 227 -10.03 9.95 14.43
C HIS A 227 -10.03 11.21 13.57
N VAL A 228 -9.77 11.08 12.26
CA VAL A 228 -9.67 12.24 11.36
C VAL A 228 -11.00 12.67 10.75
N ALA A 229 -12.05 11.85 10.81
CA ALA A 229 -13.37 12.19 10.26
C ALA A 229 -13.97 13.45 10.90
N ALA A 230 -13.64 13.73 12.16
CA ALA A 230 -14.10 14.93 12.87
C ALA A 230 -13.41 16.23 12.38
N LEU A 231 -12.36 16.12 11.56
CA LEU A 231 -11.59 17.25 11.02
C LEU A 231 -12.02 17.65 9.60
N LEU A 232 -12.88 16.85 8.95
CA LEU A 232 -13.40 17.06 7.60
C LEU A 232 -14.77 17.75 7.64
#